data_fd530cd10465ca8fc9a11d59a08bc19e
#
_entry.id   fd530cd10465ca8fc9a11d59a08bc19e
#
_cell.length_a   1.000
_cell.length_b   1.000
_cell.length_c   1.000
_cell.angle_alpha   90.00
_cell.angle_beta   90.00
_cell.angle_gamma   90.00
#
_symmetry.space_group_name_H-M   'P 1'
#
loop_
_entity.id
_entity.type
_entity.pdbx_description
1 polymer ?
#
loop_
_entity_poly.entity_id
_entity_poly.type
_entity_poly.pdbx_seq_one_letter_code
_entity_poly.pdbx_strand_id
1 'polypeptide(L)'
;RWWVADWKSNWIGERGEPGSPSCCGPRHYDQVAMEEQMRHHHYPLQAHLYLVALHRHLQWRLPGYVPERHLGGYVYVFLRGMPGQSIGSSGETGPGRIVEPAPLQRVLALDRMLQQVAV
;
A
#
# COMPACT_ATOMS: atom_id res chain seq x y z
N ARG A 1 -14.21 -7.34 -4.16
CA ARG A 1 -12.79 -7.65 -4.09
C ARG A 1 -12.23 -7.29 -2.71
N TRP A 2 -11.22 -8.02 -2.30
CA TRP A 2 -10.54 -7.82 -1.02
C TRP A 2 -9.23 -7.07 -1.25
N TRP A 3 -8.95 -6.12 -0.37
CA TRP A 3 -7.79 -5.24 -0.47
C TRP A 3 -6.99 -5.28 0.83
N VAL A 4 -5.68 -5.13 0.71
CA VAL A 4 -4.81 -4.83 1.85
C VAL A 4 -4.73 -3.32 2.01
N ALA A 5 -4.95 -2.81 3.19
CA ALA A 5 -4.77 -1.41 3.52
C ALA A 5 -3.74 -1.27 4.65
N ASP A 6 -2.78 -0.37 4.47
CA ASP A 6 -1.75 -0.09 5.45
C ASP A 6 -1.63 1.41 5.68
N TRP A 7 -1.60 1.81 6.94
CA TRP A 7 -1.53 3.19 7.38
C TRP A 7 -0.09 3.55 7.71
N LYS A 8 0.44 4.59 7.07
CA LYS A 8 1.81 5.05 7.27
C LYS A 8 1.83 6.44 7.90
N SER A 9 2.69 6.63 8.87
CA SER A 9 2.87 7.90 9.57
C SER A 9 4.17 8.63 9.17
N ASN A 10 4.81 8.22 8.08
CA ASN A 10 6.03 8.83 7.56
C ASN A 10 5.89 10.34 7.44
N TRP A 11 6.91 11.04 7.89
CA TRP A 11 6.98 12.49 7.80
C TRP A 11 7.98 12.89 6.70
N ILE A 12 7.48 13.48 5.63
CA ILE A 12 8.27 13.92 4.46
C ILE A 12 8.07 15.42 4.17
N GLY A 13 7.68 16.16 5.18
CA GLY A 13 7.54 17.61 5.08
C GLY A 13 8.87 18.35 5.10
N GLU A 14 8.78 19.65 5.06
CA GLU A 14 9.93 20.55 5.14
C GLU A 14 10.33 20.80 6.59
N ARG A 15 11.61 20.67 6.88
CA ARG A 15 12.18 21.15 8.14
C ARG A 15 12.41 22.63 8.04
N GLY A 16 11.83 23.41 8.95
CA GLY A 16 12.09 24.83 9.04
C GLY A 16 13.53 25.12 9.47
N GLU A 17 14.01 26.30 9.15
CA GLU A 17 15.24 26.87 9.73
C GLU A 17 15.16 26.91 11.27
N PRO A 18 16.30 26.91 12.00
CA PRO A 18 16.27 27.05 13.44
C PRO A 18 15.41 28.25 13.88
N GLY A 19 14.32 27.94 14.63
CA GLY A 19 13.35 28.95 15.07
C GLY A 19 12.13 29.09 14.15
N SER A 20 12.08 28.41 13.00
CA SER A 20 10.91 28.37 12.12
C SER A 20 10.14 27.05 12.29
N PRO A 21 8.81 27.05 12.17
CA PRO A 21 8.04 25.83 12.29
C PRO A 21 8.31 24.87 11.13
N SER A 22 8.41 23.58 11.44
CA SER A 22 8.41 22.53 10.43
C SER A 22 7.03 22.43 9.79
N CYS A 23 6.99 22.20 8.48
CA CYS A 23 5.74 22.14 7.71
C CYS A 23 5.56 20.77 7.07
N CYS A 24 4.39 20.18 7.26
CA CYS A 24 4.02 18.89 6.65
C CYS A 24 2.55 18.90 6.29
N GLY A 25 2.26 18.65 5.03
CA GLY A 25 0.87 18.61 4.54
C GLY A 25 0.75 17.87 3.22
N PRO A 26 -0.46 17.80 2.64
CA PRO A 26 -0.73 17.01 1.42
C PRO A 26 0.20 17.31 0.25
N ARG A 27 0.66 18.54 0.10
CA ARG A 27 1.58 18.94 -0.98
C ARG A 27 2.93 18.21 -0.95
N HIS A 28 3.34 17.69 0.21
CA HIS A 28 4.59 16.94 0.37
C HIS A 28 4.45 15.47 0.03
N TYR A 29 3.21 15.00 -0.15
CA TYR A 29 2.87 13.59 -0.40
C TYR A 29 2.34 13.40 -1.81
N ASP A 30 3.05 13.97 -2.80
CA ASP A 30 2.79 13.67 -4.20
C ASP A 30 3.24 12.24 -4.53
N GLN A 31 2.89 11.77 -5.71
CA GLN A 31 3.19 10.40 -6.11
C GLN A 31 4.68 10.10 -6.06
N VAL A 32 5.53 10.99 -6.55
CA VAL A 32 6.99 10.79 -6.58
C VAL A 32 7.56 10.64 -5.17
N ALA A 33 7.17 11.52 -4.25
CA ALA A 33 7.64 11.49 -2.87
C ALA A 33 7.17 10.23 -2.14
N MET A 34 5.93 9.80 -2.35
CA MET A 34 5.39 8.58 -1.77
C MET A 34 6.08 7.33 -2.34
N GLU A 35 6.31 7.27 -3.65
CA GLU A 35 7.02 6.15 -4.29
C GLU A 35 8.45 6.04 -3.79
N GLU A 36 9.12 7.15 -3.54
CA GLU A 36 10.45 7.14 -2.94
C GLU A 36 10.44 6.59 -1.52
N GLN A 37 9.47 6.96 -0.69
CA GLN A 37 9.27 6.38 0.64
C GLN A 37 8.97 4.88 0.55
N MET A 38 8.12 4.47 -0.40
CA MET A 38 7.82 3.06 -0.64
C MET A 38 9.09 2.26 -0.92
N ARG A 39 9.93 2.77 -1.82
CA ARG A 39 11.18 2.10 -2.20
C ARG A 39 12.19 2.08 -1.06
N HIS A 40 12.38 3.20 -0.37
CA HIS A 40 13.35 3.34 0.72
C HIS A 40 13.06 2.40 1.89
N HIS A 41 11.79 2.21 2.22
CA HIS A 41 11.34 1.35 3.32
C HIS A 41 10.97 -0.08 2.89
N HIS A 42 11.19 -0.45 1.64
CA HIS A 42 10.84 -1.77 1.09
C HIS A 42 9.34 -2.11 1.23
N TYR A 43 8.46 -1.12 1.20
CA TYR A 43 7.02 -1.33 1.28
C TYR A 43 6.43 -2.18 0.15
N PRO A 44 6.95 -2.16 -1.09
CA PRO A 44 6.48 -3.08 -2.12
C PRO A 44 6.66 -4.55 -1.74
N LEU A 45 7.78 -4.92 -1.11
CA LEU A 45 7.97 -6.28 -0.60
C LEU A 45 6.94 -6.60 0.49
N GLN A 46 6.74 -5.68 1.43
CA GLN A 46 5.71 -5.81 2.47
C GLN A 46 4.32 -6.01 1.86
N ALA A 47 3.96 -5.22 0.86
CA ALA A 47 2.67 -5.33 0.16
C ALA A 47 2.48 -6.71 -0.49
N HIS A 48 3.52 -7.24 -1.13
CA HIS A 48 3.47 -8.57 -1.73
C HIS A 48 3.28 -9.67 -0.68
N LEU A 49 3.99 -9.58 0.45
CA LEU A 49 3.83 -10.52 1.56
C LEU A 49 2.42 -10.47 2.15
N TYR A 50 1.87 -9.27 2.32
CA TYR A 50 0.49 -9.12 2.78
C TYR A 50 -0.53 -9.67 1.79
N LEU A 51 -0.29 -9.50 0.48
CA LEU A 51 -1.16 -10.06 -0.55
C LEU A 51 -1.10 -11.59 -0.57
N VAL A 52 0.07 -12.19 -0.35
CA VAL A 52 0.19 -13.64 -0.19
C VAL A 52 -0.59 -14.12 1.04
N ALA A 53 -0.45 -13.43 2.16
CA ALA A 53 -1.20 -13.77 3.37
C ALA A 53 -2.72 -13.67 3.14
N LEU A 54 -3.17 -12.61 2.49
CA LEU A 54 -4.59 -12.45 2.13
C LEU A 54 -5.05 -13.54 1.17
N HIS A 55 -4.25 -13.86 0.16
CA HIS A 55 -4.52 -14.94 -0.78
C HIS A 55 -4.76 -16.27 -0.06
N ARG A 56 -3.83 -16.67 0.83
CA ARG A 56 -3.95 -17.90 1.61
C ARG A 56 -5.16 -17.89 2.53
N HIS A 57 -5.42 -16.75 3.17
CA HIS A 57 -6.59 -16.59 4.02
C HIS A 57 -7.90 -16.78 3.24
N LEU A 58 -8.00 -16.17 2.06
CA LEU A 58 -9.19 -16.28 1.21
C LEU A 58 -9.36 -17.70 0.66
N GLN A 59 -8.27 -18.37 0.29
CA GLN A 59 -8.33 -19.80 -0.09
C GLN A 59 -8.94 -20.65 1.00
N TRP A 60 -8.59 -20.37 2.24
CA TRP A 60 -9.08 -21.13 3.39
C TRP A 60 -10.52 -20.77 3.77
N ARG A 61 -10.89 -19.49 3.69
CA ARG A 61 -12.13 -18.99 4.29
C ARG A 61 -13.24 -18.68 3.30
N LEU A 62 -12.93 -18.45 2.04
CA LEU A 62 -13.91 -18.02 1.05
C LEU A 62 -14.24 -19.16 0.08
N PRO A 63 -15.42 -19.79 0.19
CA PRO A 63 -15.85 -20.80 -0.79
C PRO A 63 -15.87 -20.23 -2.21
N GLY A 64 -15.31 -20.98 -3.17
CA GLY A 64 -15.26 -20.55 -4.56
C GLY A 64 -14.26 -19.42 -4.83
N TYR A 65 -13.27 -19.25 -3.96
CA TYR A 65 -12.25 -18.23 -4.14
C TYR A 65 -11.47 -18.40 -5.45
N VAL A 66 -11.39 -17.32 -6.20
CA VAL A 66 -10.61 -17.19 -7.44
C VAL A 66 -9.82 -15.89 -7.34
N PRO A 67 -8.47 -15.93 -7.38
CA PRO A 67 -7.64 -14.72 -7.20
C PRO A 67 -8.00 -13.58 -8.13
N GLU A 68 -8.24 -13.88 -9.40
CA GLU A 68 -8.55 -12.88 -10.44
C GLU A 68 -9.86 -12.12 -10.15
N ARG A 69 -10.77 -12.73 -9.43
CA ARG A 69 -12.08 -12.16 -9.09
C ARG A 69 -12.10 -11.48 -7.73
N HIS A 70 -11.34 -12.01 -6.78
CA HIS A 70 -11.49 -11.68 -5.37
C HIS A 70 -10.33 -10.87 -4.79
N LEU A 71 -9.11 -11.05 -5.31
CA LEU A 71 -7.96 -10.30 -4.83
C LEU A 71 -7.88 -8.95 -5.56
N GLY A 72 -8.07 -7.85 -4.81
CA GLY A 72 -8.11 -6.50 -5.38
C GLY A 72 -6.73 -5.88 -5.55
N GLY A 73 -6.02 -5.73 -4.46
CA GLY A 73 -4.74 -5.07 -4.46
C GLY A 73 -4.36 -4.53 -3.09
N TYR A 74 -3.57 -3.49 -3.07
CA TYR A 74 -3.18 -2.84 -1.83
C TYR A 74 -3.33 -1.32 -1.90
N VAL A 75 -3.52 -0.73 -0.73
CA VAL A 75 -3.59 0.71 -0.53
C VAL A 75 -2.64 1.08 0.61
N TYR A 76 -1.68 1.94 0.32
CA TYR A 76 -0.89 2.60 1.34
C TYR A 76 -1.42 4.01 1.58
N VAL A 77 -1.74 4.30 2.83
CA VAL A 77 -2.28 5.60 3.24
C VAL A 77 -1.25 6.31 4.10
N PHE A 78 -0.69 7.39 3.56
CA PHE A 78 0.20 8.29 4.31
C PHE A 78 -0.68 9.32 5.01
N LEU A 79 -0.93 9.11 6.29
CA LEU A 79 -1.92 9.88 7.06
C LEU A 79 -1.70 11.39 7.02
N ARG A 80 -0.43 11.82 7.07
CA ARG A 80 -0.07 13.24 7.06
C ARG A 80 -0.27 13.91 5.71
N GLY A 81 -0.40 13.11 4.65
CA GLY A 81 -0.61 13.58 3.28
C GLY A 81 -2.06 13.59 2.86
N MET A 82 -2.96 13.07 3.68
CA MET A 82 -4.39 13.02 3.32
C MET A 82 -5.01 14.40 3.39
N PRO A 83 -5.65 14.88 2.32
CA PRO A 83 -6.41 16.12 2.37
C PRO A 83 -7.65 15.95 3.26
N GLY A 84 -7.97 16.97 4.04
CA GLY A 84 -9.07 16.95 5.00
C GLY A 84 -10.50 16.98 4.41
N GLN A 85 -10.61 17.04 3.08
CA GLN A 85 -11.90 16.96 2.37
C GLN A 85 -11.97 15.69 1.55
N SER A 86 -13.14 15.07 1.49
CA SER A 86 -13.35 13.92 0.62
C SER A 86 -13.18 14.33 -0.83
N ILE A 87 -12.07 13.98 -1.39
CA ILE A 87 -11.87 14.03 -2.82
C ILE A 87 -12.60 12.82 -3.39
N GLY A 88 -13.45 13.10 -4.36
CA GLY A 88 -14.39 12.19 -4.99
C GLY A 88 -14.01 10.71 -5.03
N SER A 89 -15.01 9.92 -5.17
CA SER A 89 -15.13 8.46 -5.07
C SER A 89 -14.24 7.58 -5.97
N SER A 90 -13.22 8.11 -6.61
CA SER A 90 -12.31 7.31 -7.41
C SER A 90 -11.24 6.67 -6.51
N GLY A 91 -11.20 5.36 -6.47
CA GLY A 91 -10.16 4.60 -5.80
C GLY A 91 -8.79 4.72 -6.46
N GLU A 92 -8.45 5.91 -6.93
CA GLU A 92 -7.23 6.21 -7.63
C GLU A 92 -6.14 6.71 -6.68
N THR A 93 -4.89 6.52 -7.06
CA THR A 93 -3.75 7.13 -6.39
C THR A 93 -3.90 8.65 -6.40
N GLY A 94 -3.69 9.27 -5.27
CA GLY A 94 -3.77 10.72 -5.10
C GLY A 94 -2.92 11.16 -3.92
N PRO A 95 -2.95 12.44 -3.54
CA PRO A 95 -2.18 12.91 -2.40
C PRO A 95 -2.41 12.05 -1.16
N GLY A 96 -1.34 11.57 -0.55
CA GLY A 96 -1.38 10.78 0.68
C GLY A 96 -1.76 9.31 0.48
N ARG A 97 -2.07 8.85 -0.72
CA ARG A 97 -2.41 7.43 -0.92
C ARG A 97 -1.84 6.87 -2.21
N ILE A 98 -1.39 5.63 -2.13
CA ILE A 98 -1.01 4.82 -3.28
C ILE A 98 -1.98 3.64 -3.34
N VAL A 99 -2.62 3.46 -4.49
CA VAL A 99 -3.56 2.37 -4.77
C VAL A 99 -3.03 1.58 -5.95
N GLU A 100 -2.77 0.30 -5.74
CA GLU A 100 -2.24 -0.58 -6.78
C GLU A 100 -3.05 -1.87 -6.87
N PRO A 101 -3.39 -2.31 -8.07
CA PRO A 101 -4.01 -3.61 -8.24
C PRO A 101 -3.04 -4.74 -7.87
N ALA A 102 -3.58 -5.88 -7.45
CA ALA A 102 -2.75 -7.02 -7.09
C ALA A 102 -1.96 -7.53 -8.31
N PRO A 103 -0.62 -7.59 -8.22
CA PRO A 103 0.20 -8.19 -9.27
C PRO A 103 0.13 -9.72 -9.17
N LEU A 104 -0.94 -10.31 -9.67
CA LEU A 104 -1.32 -11.70 -9.42
C LEU A 104 -0.22 -12.70 -9.73
N GLN A 105 0.46 -12.56 -10.86
CA GLN A 105 1.53 -13.48 -11.24
C GLN A 105 2.67 -13.48 -10.21
N ARG A 106 3.06 -12.31 -9.73
CA ARG A 106 4.09 -12.18 -8.70
C ARG A 106 3.63 -12.72 -7.36
N VAL A 107 2.39 -12.44 -6.97
CA VAL A 107 1.80 -12.94 -5.72
C VAL A 107 1.76 -14.46 -5.71
N LEU A 108 1.28 -15.07 -6.78
CA LEU A 108 1.20 -16.52 -6.90
C LEU A 108 2.58 -17.18 -6.99
N ALA A 109 3.54 -16.54 -7.66
CA ALA A 109 4.92 -17.03 -7.71
C ALA A 109 5.58 -16.97 -6.33
N LEU A 110 5.40 -15.88 -5.61
CA LEU A 110 5.92 -15.72 -4.25
C LEU A 110 5.27 -16.73 -3.28
N ASP A 111 3.98 -16.95 -3.41
CA ASP A 111 3.27 -17.95 -2.61
C ASP A 111 3.88 -19.35 -2.80
N ARG A 112 4.12 -19.76 -4.05
CA ARG A 112 4.77 -21.05 -4.34
C ARG A 112 6.18 -21.14 -3.77
N MET A 113 6.98 -20.07 -3.88
CA MET A 113 8.33 -20.02 -3.32
C MET A 113 8.30 -20.21 -1.81
N LEU A 114 7.40 -19.52 -1.12
CA LEU A 114 7.27 -19.63 0.34
C LEU A 114 6.78 -21.00 0.79
N GLN A 115 5.98 -21.68 -0.01
CA GLN A 115 5.58 -23.06 0.26
C GLN A 115 6.77 -24.03 0.20
N GLN A 116 7.69 -23.82 -0.74
CA GLN A 116 8.88 -24.65 -0.88
C GLN A 116 9.86 -24.49 0.29
N VAL A 117 9.93 -23.31 0.87
CA VAL A 117 10.83 -23.00 2.01
C VAL A 117 10.25 -23.49 3.34
N ALA A 118 8.94 -23.69 3.43
CA ALA A 118 8.24 -24.06 4.66
C ALA A 118 8.25 -25.59 4.97
N VAL A 119 9.18 -26.32 4.42
CA VAL A 119 9.32 -27.78 4.68
C VAL A 119 10.22 -28.02 5.88
#